data_227bedd6ac8114d027a435390c05f6b0
#
_entry.id   227bedd6ac8114d027a435390c05f6b0
#
_cell.length_a   1.000
_cell.length_b   1.000
_cell.length_c   1.000
_cell.angle_alpha   90.00
_cell.angle_beta   90.00
_cell.angle_gamma   90.00
#
_symmetry.space_group_name_H-M   'P 1'
#
loop_
_entity.id
_entity.type
_entity.pdbx_description
1 polymer ?
#
loop_
_entity_poly.entity_id
_entity_poly.type
_entity_poly.pdbx_seq_one_letter_code
_entity_poly.pdbx_strand_id
1 'polypeptide(L)'
;FSFIATHERHGFRDYLRVQEEGPEAFSELYRVDRLWSYLYHNLGHVIAASSDSKAWLEACDAVERASLLEGAIYLHLTQLIALFSILGRANKLFASKIFLIEYFSSIEEYEYDAGQIETAIQALEEKSIIIFRHNLNSYHVFRASDLDVNRLILDWVDRVKSGVDWTEALPKDKLILANAHYHRTGVMRWAMCQVVRTFEDLTVPEPKS
;
A
#
# COMPACT_ATOMS: atom_id res chain seq x y z
N PHE A 1 -21.40 -18.48 -0.81
CA PHE A 1 -22.81 -18.12 -1.08
C PHE A 1 -23.63 -17.79 0.17
N SER A 2 -23.09 -18.00 1.39
CA SER A 2 -23.80 -17.72 2.64
C SER A 2 -24.20 -16.23 2.77
N PHE A 3 -23.34 -15.31 2.34
CA PHE A 3 -23.62 -13.87 2.36
C PHE A 3 -24.98 -13.47 1.74
N ILE A 4 -25.38 -14.12 0.65
CA ILE A 4 -26.64 -13.83 -0.07
C ILE A 4 -27.76 -14.78 0.38
N ALA A 5 -27.43 -16.04 0.70
CA ALA A 5 -28.41 -17.12 0.81
C ALA A 5 -28.94 -17.35 2.23
N THR A 6 -28.17 -16.99 3.27
CA THR A 6 -28.51 -17.27 4.65
C THR A 6 -28.83 -15.99 5.44
N HIS A 7 -29.52 -16.12 6.56
CA HIS A 7 -29.80 -15.02 7.50
C HIS A 7 -28.64 -14.81 8.49
N GLU A 8 -27.42 -14.83 7.99
CA GLU A 8 -26.23 -14.56 8.80
C GLU A 8 -26.17 -13.07 9.17
N ARG A 9 -25.75 -12.79 10.40
CA ARG A 9 -25.59 -11.44 10.90
C ARG A 9 -24.65 -10.63 9.99
N HIS A 10 -25.03 -9.39 9.67
CA HIS A 10 -24.34 -8.50 8.71
C HIS A 10 -24.32 -8.99 7.26
N GLY A 11 -25.03 -10.09 6.93
CA GLY A 11 -25.16 -10.57 5.55
C GLY A 11 -26.17 -9.73 4.75
N PHE A 12 -26.23 -10.01 3.44
CA PHE A 12 -27.10 -9.26 2.54
C PHE A 12 -28.59 -9.42 2.88
N ARG A 13 -29.03 -10.60 3.31
CA ARG A 13 -30.41 -10.82 3.74
C ARG A 13 -30.74 -10.10 5.05
N ASP A 14 -29.84 -10.03 5.98
CA ASP A 14 -30.02 -9.27 7.21
C ASP A 14 -30.17 -7.77 6.90
N TYR A 15 -29.35 -7.27 5.96
CA TYR A 15 -29.49 -5.90 5.44
C TYR A 15 -30.86 -5.66 4.80
N LEU A 16 -31.32 -6.54 3.89
CA LEU A 16 -32.62 -6.40 3.26
C LEU A 16 -33.77 -6.37 4.26
N ARG A 17 -33.72 -7.23 5.28
CA ARG A 17 -34.74 -7.25 6.35
C ARG A 17 -34.78 -5.91 7.11
N VAL A 18 -33.64 -5.34 7.44
CA VAL A 18 -33.58 -4.03 8.12
C VAL A 18 -34.16 -2.93 7.22
N GLN A 19 -33.91 -3.00 5.91
CA GLN A 19 -34.44 -2.04 4.94
C GLN A 19 -35.95 -2.19 4.73
N GLU A 20 -36.50 -3.42 4.80
CA GLU A 20 -37.95 -3.66 4.70
C GLU A 20 -38.72 -3.12 5.91
N GLU A 21 -38.10 -3.17 7.10
CA GLU A 21 -38.68 -2.68 8.35
C GLU A 21 -38.59 -1.15 8.53
N GLY A 22 -37.79 -0.47 7.67
CA GLY A 22 -37.56 0.97 7.72
C GLY A 22 -38.66 1.80 7.04
N PRO A 23 -38.77 3.11 7.38
CA PRO A 23 -39.78 4.02 6.83
C PRO A 23 -39.60 4.28 5.29
N GLU A 24 -38.39 4.10 4.76
CA GLU A 24 -38.07 4.24 3.35
C GLU A 24 -37.44 2.94 2.84
N ALA A 25 -38.31 1.97 2.53
CA ALA A 25 -37.88 0.67 2.06
C ALA A 25 -36.98 0.77 0.82
N PHE A 26 -35.80 0.13 0.87
CA PHE A 26 -34.83 0.02 -0.23
C PHE A 26 -34.25 1.36 -0.74
N SER A 27 -34.19 2.39 0.10
CA SER A 27 -33.61 3.69 -0.26
C SER A 27 -32.09 3.66 -0.44
N GLU A 28 -31.39 2.73 0.22
CA GLU A 28 -29.96 2.66 0.20
C GLU A 28 -29.41 1.37 -0.44
N LEU A 29 -28.24 1.47 -1.06
CA LEU A 29 -27.49 0.31 -1.56
C LEU A 29 -26.67 -0.32 -0.43
N TYR A 30 -26.47 -1.65 -0.51
CA TYR A 30 -25.52 -2.32 0.38
C TYR A 30 -24.09 -1.81 0.15
N ARG A 31 -23.50 -1.21 1.17
CA ARG A 31 -22.20 -0.57 1.07
C ARG A 31 -21.05 -1.56 1.28
N VAL A 32 -19.95 -1.31 0.58
CA VAL A 32 -18.77 -2.19 0.61
C VAL A 32 -18.12 -2.20 1.99
N ASP A 33 -18.10 -1.08 2.71
CA ASP A 33 -17.54 -1.00 4.07
C ASP A 33 -18.27 -1.93 5.07
N ARG A 34 -19.58 -2.14 4.90
CA ARG A 34 -20.36 -3.10 5.70
C ARG A 34 -19.94 -4.55 5.49
N LEU A 35 -19.33 -4.87 4.34
CA LEU A 35 -18.83 -6.23 4.04
C LEU A 35 -17.73 -6.65 5.02
N TRP A 36 -16.94 -5.71 5.54
CA TRP A 36 -15.94 -6.00 6.56
C TRP A 36 -16.57 -6.70 7.78
N SER A 37 -17.66 -6.15 8.31
CA SER A 37 -18.35 -6.71 9.47
C SER A 37 -18.87 -8.11 9.21
N TYR A 38 -19.39 -8.37 8.02
CA TYR A 38 -19.81 -9.71 7.62
C TYR A 38 -18.63 -10.69 7.59
N LEU A 39 -17.54 -10.35 6.94
CA LEU A 39 -16.35 -11.20 6.81
C LEU A 39 -15.75 -11.48 8.20
N TYR A 40 -15.63 -10.45 9.03
CA TYR A 40 -15.04 -10.56 10.36
C TYR A 40 -15.85 -11.52 11.25
N HIS A 41 -17.17 -11.36 11.32
CA HIS A 41 -18.02 -12.13 12.23
C HIS A 41 -18.30 -13.57 11.75
N ASN A 42 -18.49 -13.76 10.44
CA ASN A 42 -18.94 -15.05 9.91
C ASN A 42 -17.83 -15.88 9.31
N LEU A 43 -16.82 -15.27 8.67
CA LEU A 43 -15.79 -15.95 7.93
C LEU A 43 -14.37 -15.75 8.47
N GLY A 44 -14.20 -14.90 9.49
CA GLY A 44 -12.89 -14.54 10.01
C GLY A 44 -12.03 -15.76 10.38
N HIS A 45 -12.60 -16.77 11.02
CA HIS A 45 -11.92 -18.00 11.41
C HIS A 45 -11.52 -18.86 10.21
N VAL A 46 -12.34 -18.89 9.15
CA VAL A 46 -12.05 -19.64 7.92
C VAL A 46 -10.92 -18.95 7.14
N ILE A 47 -10.97 -17.63 7.04
CA ILE A 47 -9.94 -16.84 6.35
C ILE A 47 -8.61 -16.93 7.11
N ALA A 48 -8.65 -16.89 8.45
CA ALA A 48 -7.46 -17.03 9.29
C ALA A 48 -6.79 -18.42 9.17
N ALA A 49 -7.52 -19.44 8.73
CA ALA A 49 -6.98 -20.78 8.47
C ALA A 49 -6.56 -20.99 7.00
N SER A 50 -6.75 -20.01 6.13
CA SER A 50 -6.43 -20.09 4.69
C SER A 50 -4.98 -19.64 4.38
N SER A 51 -4.59 -19.73 3.10
CA SER A 51 -3.31 -19.21 2.60
C SER A 51 -3.17 -17.69 2.76
N ASP A 52 -4.28 -16.98 2.85
CA ASP A 52 -4.34 -15.52 2.98
C ASP A 52 -4.40 -15.05 4.44
N SER A 53 -4.22 -15.96 5.40
CA SER A 53 -4.29 -15.73 6.84
C SER A 53 -3.44 -14.53 7.30
N LYS A 54 -2.22 -14.41 6.76
CA LYS A 54 -1.32 -13.30 7.14
C LYS A 54 -1.91 -11.95 6.77
N ALA A 55 -2.40 -11.78 5.54
CA ALA A 55 -3.00 -10.53 5.09
C ALA A 55 -4.28 -10.19 5.88
N TRP A 56 -5.06 -11.23 6.22
CA TRP A 56 -6.25 -11.09 7.05
C TRP A 56 -5.92 -10.61 8.47
N LEU A 57 -4.95 -11.23 9.14
CA LEU A 57 -4.54 -10.86 10.50
C LEU A 57 -3.96 -9.44 10.56
N GLU A 58 -3.15 -9.05 9.58
CA GLU A 58 -2.62 -7.69 9.46
C GLU A 58 -3.76 -6.65 9.26
N ALA A 59 -4.78 -7.01 8.50
CA ALA A 59 -5.96 -6.17 8.30
C ALA A 59 -6.79 -6.05 9.58
N CYS A 60 -6.99 -7.15 10.32
CA CYS A 60 -7.67 -7.14 11.62
C CYS A 60 -6.95 -6.24 12.63
N ASP A 61 -5.62 -6.37 12.75
CA ASP A 61 -4.80 -5.52 13.62
C ASP A 61 -4.94 -4.03 13.27
N ALA A 62 -4.90 -3.69 11.98
CA ALA A 62 -5.06 -2.30 11.54
C ALA A 62 -6.45 -1.74 11.88
N VAL A 63 -7.51 -2.53 11.67
CA VAL A 63 -8.88 -2.14 12.01
C VAL A 63 -9.06 -2.00 13.54
N GLU A 64 -8.45 -2.89 14.32
CA GLU A 64 -8.47 -2.79 15.79
C GLU A 64 -7.75 -1.51 16.24
N ARG A 65 -6.56 -1.21 15.71
CA ARG A 65 -5.85 0.04 16.04
C ARG A 65 -6.63 1.29 15.63
N ALA A 66 -7.31 1.26 14.49
CA ALA A 66 -8.16 2.36 14.05
C ALA A 66 -9.38 2.56 14.96
N SER A 67 -9.93 1.48 15.51
CA SER A 67 -11.09 1.55 16.42
C SER A 67 -10.77 2.21 17.77
N LEU A 68 -9.49 2.30 18.13
CA LEU A 68 -9.03 2.99 19.35
C LEU A 68 -8.92 4.51 19.17
N LEU A 69 -9.07 5.01 17.94
CA LEU A 69 -9.03 6.44 17.65
C LEU A 69 -10.41 7.08 17.89
N GLU A 70 -10.40 8.32 18.35
CA GLU A 70 -11.64 9.08 18.54
C GLU A 70 -12.23 9.50 17.18
N GLY A 71 -13.38 8.88 16.83
CA GLY A 71 -14.12 9.17 15.61
C GLY A 71 -14.29 7.94 14.71
N ALA A 72 -15.55 7.68 14.32
CA ALA A 72 -15.92 6.54 13.49
C ALA A 72 -15.27 6.55 12.08
N ILE A 73 -14.90 7.73 11.59
CA ILE A 73 -14.28 7.92 10.26
C ILE A 73 -12.99 7.10 10.09
N TYR A 74 -12.17 6.99 11.14
CA TYR A 74 -10.94 6.20 11.10
C TYR A 74 -11.23 4.72 10.88
N LEU A 75 -12.23 4.22 11.59
CA LEU A 75 -12.67 2.84 11.49
C LEU A 75 -13.21 2.54 10.08
N HIS A 76 -14.14 3.37 9.59
CA HIS A 76 -14.77 3.16 8.28
C HIS A 76 -13.74 3.19 7.14
N LEU A 77 -12.84 4.18 7.13
CA LEU A 77 -11.75 4.27 6.16
C LEU A 77 -10.85 3.04 6.20
N THR A 78 -10.44 2.62 7.40
CA THR A 78 -9.54 1.47 7.57
C THR A 78 -10.19 0.17 7.15
N GLN A 79 -11.48 -0.05 7.45
CA GLN A 79 -12.23 -1.23 7.01
C GLN A 79 -12.28 -1.34 5.48
N LEU A 80 -12.57 -0.25 4.78
CA LEU A 80 -12.61 -0.23 3.32
C LEU A 80 -11.23 -0.46 2.70
N ILE A 81 -10.19 0.21 3.23
CA ILE A 81 -8.81 0.02 2.78
C ILE A 81 -8.34 -1.42 3.04
N ALA A 82 -8.70 -2.01 4.17
CA ALA A 82 -8.39 -3.39 4.53
C ALA A 82 -9.03 -4.38 3.55
N LEU A 83 -10.31 -4.21 3.21
CA LEU A 83 -10.99 -5.01 2.19
C LEU A 83 -10.27 -4.94 0.84
N PHE A 84 -9.92 -3.74 0.38
CA PHE A 84 -9.22 -3.56 -0.89
C PHE A 84 -7.78 -4.09 -0.85
N SER A 85 -7.14 -4.07 0.32
CA SER A 85 -5.81 -4.68 0.48
C SER A 85 -5.82 -6.20 0.34
N ILE A 86 -6.92 -6.85 0.73
CA ILE A 86 -7.10 -8.31 0.65
C ILE A 86 -7.65 -8.72 -0.72
N LEU A 87 -8.76 -8.09 -1.14
CA LEU A 87 -9.54 -8.52 -2.31
C LEU A 87 -9.17 -7.77 -3.60
N GLY A 88 -8.58 -6.59 -3.48
CA GLY A 88 -8.42 -5.65 -4.58
C GLY A 88 -7.45 -6.10 -5.67
N ARG A 89 -6.41 -6.86 -5.32
CA ARG A 89 -5.40 -7.30 -6.31
C ARG A 89 -5.99 -8.12 -7.45
N ALA A 90 -6.85 -9.07 -7.12
CA ALA A 90 -7.49 -9.93 -8.12
C ALA A 90 -8.47 -9.17 -9.00
N ASN A 91 -9.13 -8.13 -8.45
CA ASN A 91 -10.22 -7.40 -9.08
C ASN A 91 -9.81 -6.01 -9.61
N LYS A 92 -8.53 -5.63 -9.51
CA LYS A 92 -8.00 -4.30 -9.87
C LYS A 92 -8.74 -3.15 -9.17
N LEU A 93 -9.21 -3.37 -7.96
CA LEU A 93 -9.84 -2.37 -7.11
C LEU A 93 -8.78 -1.76 -6.19
N PHE A 94 -8.65 -0.45 -6.23
CA PHE A 94 -7.63 0.29 -5.49
C PHE A 94 -8.27 1.40 -4.66
N ALA A 95 -7.87 1.47 -3.38
CA ALA A 95 -8.27 2.53 -2.47
C ALA A 95 -7.44 3.80 -2.75
N SER A 96 -7.67 4.45 -3.91
CA SER A 96 -7.03 5.74 -4.21
C SER A 96 -7.63 6.85 -3.34
N LYS A 97 -6.87 7.94 -3.16
CA LYS A 97 -7.34 9.11 -2.38
C LYS A 97 -8.65 9.66 -2.95
N ILE A 98 -8.72 9.82 -4.27
CA ILE A 98 -9.91 10.34 -4.95
C ILE A 98 -11.10 9.43 -4.70
N PHE A 99 -10.93 8.11 -4.89
CA PHE A 99 -12.00 7.16 -4.65
C PHE A 99 -12.50 7.19 -3.19
N LEU A 100 -11.60 7.26 -2.21
CA LEU A 100 -11.99 7.30 -0.80
C LEU A 100 -12.80 8.57 -0.48
N ILE A 101 -12.39 9.72 -1.00
CA ILE A 101 -13.10 10.98 -0.81
C ILE A 101 -14.49 10.89 -1.46
N GLU A 102 -14.57 10.52 -2.74
CA GLU A 102 -15.84 10.41 -3.46
C GLU A 102 -16.79 9.40 -2.80
N TYR A 103 -16.27 8.23 -2.42
CA TYR A 103 -17.07 7.18 -1.79
C TYR A 103 -17.67 7.64 -0.47
N PHE A 104 -16.86 8.15 0.46
CA PHE A 104 -17.36 8.53 1.79
C PHE A 104 -18.14 9.83 1.79
N SER A 105 -17.86 10.78 0.92
CA SER A 105 -18.66 12.02 0.77
C SER A 105 -20.02 11.77 0.11
N SER A 106 -20.19 10.64 -0.61
CA SER A 106 -21.47 10.27 -1.21
C SER A 106 -22.44 9.59 -0.24
N ILE A 107 -21.98 9.23 0.96
CA ILE A 107 -22.79 8.53 1.96
C ILE A 107 -23.38 9.54 2.92
N GLU A 108 -24.64 9.89 2.74
CA GLU A 108 -25.33 10.88 3.57
C GLU A 108 -25.34 10.51 5.07
N GLU A 109 -25.47 9.22 5.40
CA GLU A 109 -25.46 8.72 6.78
C GLU A 109 -24.18 9.06 7.56
N TYR A 110 -23.04 9.22 6.89
CA TYR A 110 -21.77 9.50 7.55
C TYR A 110 -21.48 11.00 7.72
N GLU A 111 -22.11 11.85 6.93
CA GLU A 111 -21.95 13.30 6.96
C GLU A 111 -20.47 13.76 6.90
N TYR A 112 -19.60 12.97 6.22
CA TYR A 112 -18.17 13.30 6.09
C TYR A 112 -17.92 14.23 4.91
N ASP A 113 -17.27 15.34 5.18
CA ASP A 113 -16.75 16.19 4.11
C ASP A 113 -15.35 15.76 3.62
N ALA A 114 -14.94 16.25 2.46
CA ALA A 114 -13.65 15.92 1.85
C ALA A 114 -12.46 16.26 2.76
N GLY A 115 -12.52 17.39 3.48
CA GLY A 115 -11.46 17.84 4.38
C GLY A 115 -11.31 16.93 5.60
N GLN A 116 -12.42 16.47 6.16
CA GLN A 116 -12.42 15.51 7.26
C GLN A 116 -11.82 14.18 6.83
N ILE A 117 -12.16 13.70 5.62
CA ILE A 117 -11.63 12.46 5.07
C ILE A 117 -10.13 12.58 4.83
N GLU A 118 -9.66 13.67 4.24
CA GLU A 118 -8.23 13.92 4.01
C GLU A 118 -7.44 13.97 5.32
N THR A 119 -7.95 14.67 6.31
CA THR A 119 -7.34 14.75 7.65
C THR A 119 -7.27 13.39 8.32
N ALA A 120 -8.33 12.60 8.19
CA ALA A 120 -8.37 11.25 8.75
C ALA A 120 -7.38 10.30 8.05
N ILE A 121 -7.26 10.37 6.73
CA ILE A 121 -6.26 9.61 5.98
C ILE A 121 -4.85 9.97 6.45
N GLN A 122 -4.54 11.26 6.57
CA GLN A 122 -3.23 11.71 7.05
C GLN A 122 -2.93 11.19 8.47
N ALA A 123 -3.89 11.27 9.39
CA ALA A 123 -3.73 10.77 10.74
C ALA A 123 -3.50 9.25 10.78
N LEU A 124 -4.18 8.48 9.92
CA LEU A 124 -3.98 7.03 9.80
C LEU A 124 -2.58 6.69 9.26
N GLU A 125 -2.04 7.48 8.32
CA GLU A 125 -0.66 7.34 7.83
C GLU A 125 0.37 7.66 8.92
N GLU A 126 0.21 8.80 9.62
CA GLU A 126 1.09 9.21 10.72
C GLU A 126 1.17 8.16 11.83
N LYS A 127 0.05 7.49 12.11
CA LYS A 127 -0.03 6.39 13.09
C LYS A 127 0.41 5.03 12.55
N SER A 128 0.88 4.98 11.29
CA SER A 128 1.29 3.74 10.61
C SER A 128 0.20 2.65 10.64
N ILE A 129 -1.06 3.04 10.49
CA ILE A 129 -2.19 2.11 10.33
C ILE A 129 -2.36 1.78 8.85
N ILE A 130 -2.21 2.79 7.98
CA ILE A 130 -2.22 2.65 6.54
C ILE A 130 -0.93 3.20 5.94
N ILE A 131 -0.65 2.84 4.69
CA ILE A 131 0.49 3.34 3.91
C ILE A 131 0.06 3.62 2.48
N PHE A 132 0.53 4.74 1.92
CA PHE A 132 0.34 5.03 0.50
C PHE A 132 1.40 4.32 -0.35
N ARG A 133 0.98 3.54 -1.33
CA ARG A 133 1.86 2.86 -2.29
C ARG A 133 1.87 3.60 -3.61
N HIS A 134 2.92 4.35 -3.88
CA HIS A 134 3.07 5.17 -5.09
C HIS A 134 2.96 4.37 -6.38
N ASN A 135 3.49 3.15 -6.43
CA ASN A 135 3.42 2.27 -7.60
C ASN A 135 1.99 1.81 -7.95
N LEU A 136 1.08 1.81 -6.99
CA LEU A 136 -0.33 1.43 -7.16
C LEU A 136 -1.27 2.65 -7.09
N ASN A 137 -0.74 3.82 -6.74
CA ASN A 137 -1.51 5.03 -6.46
C ASN A 137 -2.68 4.79 -5.50
N SER A 138 -2.43 4.05 -4.42
CA SER A 138 -3.48 3.60 -3.50
C SER A 138 -2.99 3.38 -2.08
N TYR A 139 -3.91 3.51 -1.13
CA TYR A 139 -3.68 3.19 0.27
C TYR A 139 -3.84 1.70 0.53
N HIS A 140 -3.00 1.18 1.40
CA HIS A 140 -3.01 -0.19 1.87
C HIS A 140 -2.85 -0.23 3.39
N VAL A 141 -3.24 -1.33 3.99
CA VAL A 141 -2.94 -1.59 5.40
C VAL A 141 -1.42 -1.64 5.57
N PHE A 142 -0.91 -0.94 6.58
CA PHE A 142 0.50 -0.96 6.92
C PHE A 142 0.88 -2.35 7.45
N ARG A 143 1.99 -2.87 6.93
CA ARG A 143 2.59 -4.14 7.37
C ARG A 143 3.90 -3.84 8.06
N ALA A 144 4.19 -4.52 9.15
CA ALA A 144 5.41 -4.31 9.94
C ALA A 144 6.72 -4.48 9.12
N SER A 145 6.64 -5.18 7.98
CA SER A 145 7.74 -5.34 7.02
C SER A 145 7.75 -4.29 5.90
N ASP A 146 6.74 -3.43 5.82
CA ASP A 146 6.64 -2.36 4.84
C ASP A 146 7.47 -1.15 5.32
N LEU A 147 8.79 -1.30 5.33
CA LEU A 147 9.66 -0.12 5.29
C LEU A 147 9.34 0.62 3.99
N ASP A 148 8.84 1.86 4.11
CA ASP A 148 8.70 2.72 2.94
C ASP A 148 10.08 3.12 2.43
N VAL A 149 10.66 2.20 1.64
CA VAL A 149 11.98 2.38 1.03
C VAL A 149 12.02 3.66 0.20
N ASN A 150 10.89 4.04 -0.44
CA ASN A 150 10.81 5.26 -1.24
C ASN A 150 10.90 6.51 -0.35
N ARG A 151 10.22 6.52 0.79
CA ARG A 151 10.31 7.62 1.77
C ARG A 151 11.72 7.70 2.35
N LEU A 152 12.31 6.57 2.71
CA LEU A 152 13.70 6.52 3.18
C LEU A 152 14.67 7.02 2.11
N ILE A 153 14.46 6.67 0.84
CA ILE A 153 15.27 7.18 -0.27
C ILE A 153 15.08 8.69 -0.43
N LEU A 154 13.85 9.21 -0.39
CA LEU A 154 13.59 10.64 -0.50
C LEU A 154 14.19 11.42 0.67
N ASP A 155 14.00 10.97 1.89
CA ASP A 155 14.60 11.55 3.10
C ASP A 155 16.13 11.50 3.03
N TRP A 156 16.68 10.43 2.48
CA TRP A 156 18.12 10.30 2.29
C TRP A 156 18.63 11.23 1.18
N VAL A 157 17.94 11.29 0.03
CA VAL A 157 18.26 12.21 -1.08
C VAL A 157 18.23 13.66 -0.63
N ASP A 158 17.24 14.05 0.17
CA ASP A 158 17.14 15.42 0.69
C ASP A 158 18.25 15.76 1.71
N ARG A 159 18.67 14.78 2.50
CA ARG A 159 19.86 14.93 3.37
C ARG A 159 21.15 15.00 2.57
N VAL A 160 21.24 14.23 1.48
CA VAL A 160 22.44 14.15 0.62
C VAL A 160 22.58 15.37 -0.27
N LYS A 161 21.47 16.01 -0.72
CA LYS A 161 21.52 17.30 -1.42
C LYS A 161 22.24 18.39 -0.61
N SER A 162 22.40 18.22 0.71
CA SER A 162 23.09 19.16 1.60
C SER A 162 24.61 18.97 1.72
N GLY A 163 25.26 18.18 0.88
CA GLY A 163 26.72 18.21 0.78
C GLY A 163 27.51 16.90 0.91
N VAL A 164 26.86 15.74 0.84
CA VAL A 164 27.60 14.46 0.80
C VAL A 164 28.07 14.16 -0.61
N ASP A 165 29.37 13.89 -0.74
CA ASP A 165 29.97 13.43 -2.00
C ASP A 165 29.58 11.98 -2.28
N TRP A 166 28.52 11.79 -3.08
CA TRP A 166 28.04 10.46 -3.46
C TRP A 166 29.10 9.63 -4.22
N THR A 167 30.12 10.30 -4.81
CA THR A 167 31.21 9.60 -5.51
C THR A 167 32.10 8.83 -4.54
N GLU A 168 32.14 9.21 -3.26
CA GLU A 168 32.87 8.48 -2.22
C GLU A 168 32.18 7.19 -1.79
N ALA A 169 30.86 7.13 -1.93
CA ALA A 169 30.04 5.96 -1.56
C ALA A 169 30.02 4.86 -2.65
N LEU A 170 30.46 5.19 -3.88
CA LEU A 170 30.50 4.23 -4.97
C LEU A 170 31.85 3.49 -5.01
N PRO A 171 31.86 2.18 -5.38
CA PRO A 171 33.09 1.43 -5.46
C PRO A 171 34.00 2.06 -6.53
N LYS A 172 35.14 2.56 -6.10
CA LYS A 172 36.18 3.09 -6.97
C LYS A 172 36.88 1.91 -7.66
N ASP A 173 37.19 2.05 -8.95
CA ASP A 173 38.04 1.12 -9.70
C ASP A 173 37.50 -0.32 -9.84
N LYS A 174 36.25 -0.46 -10.28
CA LYS A 174 35.69 -1.78 -10.58
C LYS A 174 36.19 -2.30 -11.94
N LEU A 175 36.89 -3.44 -11.90
CA LEU A 175 37.33 -4.16 -13.11
C LEU A 175 36.14 -4.90 -13.73
N ILE A 176 35.90 -4.66 -15.02
CA ILE A 176 34.85 -5.34 -15.81
C ILE A 176 35.54 -6.20 -16.85
N LEU A 177 35.36 -7.52 -16.78
CA LEU A 177 35.85 -8.47 -17.73
C LEU A 177 34.92 -8.60 -18.95
N ALA A 178 35.45 -8.52 -20.18
CA ALA A 178 34.71 -8.69 -21.42
C ALA A 178 34.51 -10.18 -21.75
N ASN A 179 33.72 -10.89 -20.92
CA ASN A 179 33.54 -12.34 -21.05
C ASN A 179 33.00 -12.76 -22.43
N ALA A 180 32.05 -12.03 -23.00
CA ALA A 180 31.50 -12.29 -24.32
C ALA A 180 32.58 -12.20 -25.42
N HIS A 181 33.54 -11.26 -25.28
CA HIS A 181 34.66 -11.14 -26.20
C HIS A 181 35.63 -12.33 -26.06
N TYR A 182 35.94 -12.71 -24.82
CA TYR A 182 36.79 -13.86 -24.52
C TYR A 182 36.23 -15.17 -25.12
N HIS A 183 34.95 -15.45 -24.92
CA HIS A 183 34.31 -16.65 -25.47
C HIS A 183 34.32 -16.69 -27.00
N ARG A 184 34.34 -15.54 -27.68
CA ARG A 184 34.35 -15.47 -29.14
C ARG A 184 35.76 -15.51 -29.75
N THR A 185 36.74 -14.93 -29.08
CA THR A 185 38.09 -14.67 -29.69
C THR A 185 39.22 -15.37 -28.95
N GLY A 186 38.98 -15.92 -27.76
CA GLY A 186 40.03 -16.47 -26.88
C GLY A 186 40.92 -15.41 -26.23
N VAL A 187 40.72 -14.12 -26.53
CA VAL A 187 41.55 -13.02 -26.01
C VAL A 187 40.81 -12.35 -24.82
N MET A 188 41.48 -12.30 -23.68
CA MET A 188 40.96 -11.63 -22.51
C MET A 188 41.09 -10.10 -22.64
N ARG A 189 39.98 -9.41 -22.54
CA ARG A 189 39.93 -7.94 -22.46
C ARG A 189 39.18 -7.52 -21.18
N TRP A 190 39.57 -6.40 -20.66
CA TRP A 190 38.97 -5.81 -19.46
C TRP A 190 38.91 -4.29 -19.60
N ALA A 191 38.00 -3.69 -18.83
CA ALA A 191 37.86 -2.25 -18.70
C ALA A 191 37.83 -1.91 -17.22
N MET A 192 38.38 -0.77 -16.84
CA MET A 192 38.29 -0.20 -15.51
C MET A 192 37.12 0.79 -15.49
N CYS A 193 36.16 0.58 -14.61
CA CYS A 193 35.06 1.51 -14.39
C CYS A 193 35.48 2.54 -13.36
N GLN A 194 35.62 3.80 -13.76
CA GLN A 194 35.89 4.91 -12.84
C GLN A 194 34.63 5.76 -12.68
N VAL A 195 34.33 6.15 -11.46
CA VAL A 195 33.26 7.08 -11.14
C VAL A 195 33.89 8.44 -10.90
N VAL A 196 33.58 9.40 -11.80
CA VAL A 196 34.13 10.76 -11.74
C VAL A 196 32.99 11.78 -11.65
N ARG A 197 33.25 12.92 -11.03
CA ARG A 197 32.27 14.01 -10.95
C ARG A 197 32.12 14.75 -12.28
N THR A 198 33.28 15.05 -12.87
CA THR A 198 33.36 15.74 -14.16
C THR A 198 34.21 14.94 -15.12
N PHE A 199 34.08 15.21 -16.41
CA PHE A 199 34.90 14.53 -17.43
C PHE A 199 36.39 14.84 -17.26
N GLU A 200 36.73 15.98 -16.69
CA GLU A 200 38.10 16.42 -16.43
C GLU A 200 38.82 15.56 -15.37
N ASP A 201 38.05 14.96 -14.45
CA ASP A 201 38.58 14.08 -13.41
C ASP A 201 38.89 12.67 -13.93
N LEU A 202 38.61 12.38 -15.20
CA LEU A 202 38.86 11.07 -15.81
C LEU A 202 40.34 10.88 -16.07
N THR A 203 40.99 9.98 -15.34
CA THR A 203 42.35 9.57 -15.61
C THR A 203 42.39 8.40 -16.60
N VAL A 204 42.87 8.63 -17.79
CA VAL A 204 43.08 7.56 -18.79
C VAL A 204 44.39 6.86 -18.45
N PRO A 205 44.41 5.55 -18.10
CA PRO A 205 45.65 4.85 -17.82
C PRO A 205 46.47 4.76 -19.10
N GLU A 206 47.78 5.10 -19.02
CA GLU A 206 48.68 4.92 -20.13
C GLU A 206 48.79 3.45 -20.51
N PRO A 207 48.77 3.12 -21.83
CA PRO A 207 48.93 1.76 -22.26
C PRO A 207 50.34 1.28 -21.83
N LYS A 208 50.39 0.28 -20.96
CA LYS A 208 51.68 -0.40 -20.68
C LYS A 208 52.14 -1.09 -21.95
N SER A 209 53.27 -0.64 -22.47
CA SER A 209 54.00 -1.25 -23.57
C SER A 209 54.47 -2.67 -23.24
#